data_1f41ae2184e57f375710bafca98a1638
#
_entry.id   1f41ae2184e57f375710bafca98a1638
#
_cell.length_a   1.000
_cell.length_b   1.000
_cell.length_c   1.000
_cell.angle_alpha   90.00
_cell.angle_beta   90.00
_cell.angle_gamma   90.00
#
_symmetry.space_group_name_H-M   'P 1'
#
loop_
_entity.id
_entity.type
_entity.pdbx_description
1 polymer ?
#
loop_
_entity_poly.entity_id
_entity_poly.type
_entity_poly.pdbx_seq_one_letter_code
_entity_poly.pdbx_strand_id
1 'polypeptide(L)'
;MSAAETDQFRDGIRLFNEEEFFECHDVLEELWAETDGPEKKMIQGLIQAAISLFHFGNENFGGAKKLYITARKLLDLYEPDAMGLALAEFLVDYERCFRELLDNTEAYPTTVALQDELVPKIRWASTE
;
A
#
# COMPACT_ATOMS: atom_id res chain seq x y z
N MET A 1 -13.19 15.39 -0.05
CA MET A 1 -12.13 15.81 0.87
C MET A 1 -11.93 17.33 0.79
N SER A 2 -11.60 17.95 1.92
CA SER A 2 -11.22 19.36 1.93
C SER A 2 -9.83 19.54 1.27
N ALA A 3 -9.43 20.79 1.03
CA ALA A 3 -8.10 21.08 0.47
C ALA A 3 -6.99 20.56 1.37
N ALA A 4 -7.13 20.72 2.71
CA ALA A 4 -6.14 20.24 3.68
C ALA A 4 -6.05 18.72 3.66
N GLU A 5 -7.18 18.02 3.55
CA GLU A 5 -7.23 16.57 3.45
C GLU A 5 -6.61 16.06 2.16
N THR A 6 -6.83 16.79 1.05
CA THR A 6 -6.23 16.45 -0.24
C THR A 6 -4.69 16.56 -0.17
N ASP A 7 -4.20 17.60 0.47
CA ASP A 7 -2.75 17.79 0.66
C ASP A 7 -2.17 16.69 1.56
N GLN A 8 -2.90 16.29 2.59
CA GLN A 8 -2.48 15.21 3.48
C GLN A 8 -2.43 13.87 2.73
N PHE A 9 -3.42 13.61 1.86
CA PHE A 9 -3.43 12.41 1.04
C PHE A 9 -2.21 12.37 0.11
N ARG A 10 -1.93 13.48 -0.56
CA ARG A 10 -0.75 13.60 -1.44
C ARG A 10 0.55 13.37 -0.67
N ASP A 11 0.62 13.89 0.54
CA ASP A 11 1.79 13.71 1.39
C ASP A 11 1.98 12.23 1.76
N GLY A 12 0.89 11.53 2.07
CA GLY A 12 0.93 10.09 2.33
C GLY A 12 1.43 9.31 1.13
N ILE A 13 0.95 9.65 -0.08
CA ILE A 13 1.40 8.98 -1.31
C ILE A 13 2.88 9.26 -1.58
N ARG A 14 3.33 10.49 -1.36
CA ARG A 14 4.74 10.85 -1.50
C ARG A 14 5.62 10.01 -0.56
N LEU A 15 5.21 9.91 0.69
CA LEU A 15 5.95 9.11 1.68
C LEU A 15 6.00 7.63 1.30
N PHE A 16 4.89 7.09 0.78
CA PHE A 16 4.86 5.73 0.27
C PHE A 16 5.93 5.55 -0.82
N ASN A 17 5.97 6.47 -1.77
CA ASN A 17 6.89 6.39 -2.90
C ASN A 17 8.35 6.61 -2.51
N GLU A 18 8.59 7.27 -1.38
CA GLU A 18 9.92 7.43 -0.80
C GLU A 18 10.30 6.25 0.09
N GLU A 19 9.44 5.25 0.17
CA GLU A 19 9.60 4.06 1.02
C GLU A 19 9.66 4.37 2.51
N GLU A 20 9.08 5.52 2.91
CA GLU A 20 8.89 5.89 4.30
C GLU A 20 7.55 5.33 4.77
N PHE A 21 7.47 4.01 4.82
CA PHE A 21 6.19 3.31 5.00
C PHE A 21 5.56 3.54 6.37
N PHE A 22 6.37 3.64 7.41
CA PHE A 22 5.84 3.89 8.75
C PHE A 22 5.25 5.30 8.85
N GLU A 23 5.97 6.31 8.34
CA GLU A 23 5.48 7.70 8.33
C GLU A 23 4.26 7.84 7.43
N CYS A 24 4.24 7.14 6.29
CA CYS A 24 3.09 7.06 5.41
C CYS A 24 1.86 6.56 6.16
N HIS A 25 2.03 5.48 6.91
CA HIS A 25 0.98 4.91 7.74
C HIS A 25 0.42 5.94 8.72
N ASP A 26 1.29 6.67 9.42
CA ASP A 26 0.83 7.68 10.38
C ASP A 26 0.01 8.79 9.73
N VAL A 27 0.50 9.31 8.60
CA VAL A 27 -0.19 10.40 7.88
C VAL A 27 -1.54 9.94 7.35
N LEU A 28 -1.58 8.75 6.74
CA LEU A 28 -2.82 8.22 6.19
C LEU A 28 -3.80 7.79 7.28
N GLU A 29 -3.32 7.35 8.43
CA GLU A 29 -4.19 6.97 9.55
C GLU A 29 -4.91 8.19 10.14
N GLU A 30 -4.23 9.33 10.25
CA GLU A 30 -4.88 10.58 10.65
C GLU A 30 -5.96 10.98 9.66
N LEU A 31 -5.66 10.89 8.37
CA LEU A 31 -6.64 11.18 7.32
C LEU A 31 -7.82 10.22 7.39
N TRP A 32 -7.55 8.94 7.58
CA TRP A 32 -8.57 7.90 7.69
C TRP A 32 -9.56 8.21 8.81
N ALA A 33 -9.06 8.67 9.96
CA ALA A 33 -9.91 8.99 11.10
C ALA A 33 -10.89 10.12 10.81
N GLU A 34 -10.52 11.05 9.92
CA GLU A 34 -11.35 12.21 9.55
C GLU A 34 -12.18 11.97 8.28
N THR A 35 -12.05 10.81 7.66
CA THR A 35 -12.70 10.53 6.37
C THR A 35 -13.93 9.65 6.57
N ASP A 36 -15.02 9.99 5.88
CA ASP A 36 -16.23 9.19 5.82
C ASP A 36 -16.46 8.72 4.37
N GLY A 37 -17.36 7.78 4.21
CA GLY A 37 -17.76 7.32 2.89
C GLY A 37 -16.80 6.30 2.29
N PRO A 38 -16.91 6.09 0.97
CA PRO A 38 -16.15 5.03 0.29
C PRO A 38 -14.65 5.23 0.30
N GLU A 39 -14.17 6.47 0.37
CA GLU A 39 -12.73 6.75 0.42
C GLU A 39 -12.07 6.18 1.68
N LYS A 40 -12.83 6.03 2.75
CA LYS A 40 -12.28 5.54 4.03
C LYS A 40 -11.66 4.15 3.87
N LYS A 41 -12.36 3.23 3.19
CA LYS A 41 -11.85 1.88 2.97
C LYS A 41 -10.66 1.85 2.02
N MET A 42 -10.66 2.72 1.04
CA MET A 42 -9.54 2.87 0.11
C MET A 42 -8.28 3.31 0.87
N ILE A 43 -8.41 4.30 1.73
CA ILE A 43 -7.31 4.78 2.56
C ILE A 43 -6.82 3.67 3.49
N GLN A 44 -7.74 2.92 4.08
CA GLN A 44 -7.40 1.77 4.92
C GLN A 44 -6.57 0.74 4.15
N GLY A 45 -6.95 0.47 2.91
CA GLY A 45 -6.19 -0.45 2.05
C GLY A 45 -4.77 0.04 1.79
N LEU A 46 -4.61 1.34 1.55
CA LEU A 46 -3.28 1.93 1.34
C LEU A 46 -2.43 1.89 2.61
N ILE A 47 -3.04 2.12 3.78
CA ILE A 47 -2.36 1.99 5.07
C ILE A 47 -1.81 0.57 5.24
N GLN A 48 -2.65 -0.43 4.97
CA GLN A 48 -2.25 -1.83 5.11
C GLN A 48 -1.18 -2.21 4.10
N ALA A 49 -1.24 -1.68 2.89
CA ALA A 49 -0.20 -1.90 1.88
C ALA A 49 1.15 -1.34 2.36
N ALA A 50 1.15 -0.14 2.90
CA ALA A 50 2.38 0.47 3.42
C ALA A 50 2.99 -0.38 4.55
N ILE A 51 2.17 -0.82 5.50
CA ILE A 51 2.65 -1.62 6.63
C ILE A 51 3.07 -3.03 6.18
N SER A 52 2.41 -3.61 5.16
CA SER A 52 2.86 -4.89 4.61
C SER A 52 4.29 -4.80 4.08
N LEU A 53 4.61 -3.71 3.39
CA LEU A 53 5.95 -3.47 2.87
C LEU A 53 6.95 -3.19 3.99
N PHE A 54 6.53 -2.46 5.02
CA PHE A 54 7.35 -2.21 6.21
C PHE A 54 7.73 -3.54 6.88
N HIS A 55 6.75 -4.41 7.09
CA HIS A 55 7.01 -5.73 7.67
C HIS A 55 7.89 -6.59 6.79
N PHE A 56 7.67 -6.56 5.47
CA PHE A 56 8.49 -7.32 4.53
C PHE A 56 9.96 -6.89 4.63
N GLY A 57 10.21 -5.59 4.64
CA GLY A 57 11.58 -5.07 4.77
C GLY A 57 12.25 -5.41 6.10
N ASN A 58 11.44 -5.62 7.15
CA ASN A 58 11.93 -6.00 8.48
C ASN A 58 11.91 -7.51 8.72
N GLU A 59 11.67 -8.29 7.67
CA GLU A 59 11.63 -9.75 7.73
C GLU A 59 10.53 -10.30 8.64
N ASN A 60 9.50 -9.50 8.90
CA ASN A 60 8.28 -9.97 9.54
C ASN A 60 7.35 -10.53 8.46
N PHE A 61 7.68 -11.71 7.96
CA PHE A 61 7.02 -12.31 6.81
C PHE A 61 5.56 -12.66 7.05
N GLY A 62 5.24 -13.14 8.26
CA GLY A 62 3.86 -13.45 8.63
C GLY A 62 2.97 -12.21 8.60
N GLY A 63 3.45 -11.12 9.21
CA GLY A 63 2.74 -9.85 9.20
C GLY A 63 2.62 -9.28 7.79
N ALA A 64 3.69 -9.37 7.00
CA ALA A 64 3.69 -8.89 5.62
C ALA A 64 2.65 -9.61 4.77
N LYS A 65 2.60 -10.93 4.81
CA LYS A 65 1.61 -11.73 4.06
C LYS A 65 0.18 -11.40 4.47
N LYS A 66 -0.06 -11.35 5.77
CA LYS A 66 -1.40 -11.10 6.31
C LYS A 66 -1.92 -9.74 5.83
N LEU A 67 -1.11 -8.72 5.94
CA LEU A 67 -1.51 -7.37 5.55
C LEU A 67 -1.60 -7.20 4.03
N TYR A 68 -0.78 -7.91 3.26
CA TYR A 68 -0.93 -7.96 1.81
C TYR A 68 -2.32 -8.46 1.44
N ILE A 69 -2.73 -9.59 2.02
CA ILE A 69 -4.02 -10.19 1.73
C ILE A 69 -5.18 -9.24 2.08
N THR A 70 -5.13 -8.63 3.26
CA THR A 70 -6.18 -7.71 3.67
C THR A 70 -6.18 -6.42 2.86
N ALA A 71 -4.99 -5.90 2.51
CA ALA A 71 -4.88 -4.72 1.65
C ALA A 71 -5.49 -4.99 0.28
N ARG A 72 -5.22 -6.15 -0.32
CA ARG A 72 -5.78 -6.51 -1.63
C ARG A 72 -7.31 -6.62 -1.59
N LYS A 73 -7.86 -7.18 -0.52
CA LYS A 73 -9.32 -7.27 -0.37
C LYS A 73 -9.99 -5.91 -0.40
N LEU A 74 -9.34 -4.90 0.15
CA LEU A 74 -9.87 -3.54 0.15
C LEU A 74 -9.58 -2.84 -1.18
N LEU A 75 -8.34 -2.88 -1.66
CA LEU A 75 -7.93 -2.12 -2.84
C LEU A 75 -8.52 -2.66 -4.15
N ASP A 76 -8.71 -3.98 -4.25
CA ASP A 76 -9.28 -4.58 -5.45
C ASP A 76 -10.70 -4.07 -5.75
N LEU A 77 -11.41 -3.55 -4.74
CA LEU A 77 -12.75 -2.97 -4.92
C LEU A 77 -12.73 -1.65 -5.70
N TYR A 78 -11.57 -1.02 -5.84
CA TYR A 78 -11.44 0.32 -6.38
C TYR A 78 -10.70 0.37 -7.72
N GLU A 79 -10.40 -0.78 -8.32
CA GLU A 79 -9.79 -0.82 -9.64
C GLU A 79 -10.75 -0.28 -10.71
N PRO A 80 -10.24 0.31 -11.81
CA PRO A 80 -8.83 0.51 -12.13
C PRO A 80 -8.22 1.76 -11.50
N ASP A 81 -9.04 2.77 -11.22
CA ASP A 81 -8.57 4.06 -10.70
C ASP A 81 -9.44 4.50 -9.54
N ALA A 82 -8.86 5.08 -8.52
CA ALA A 82 -9.61 5.67 -7.42
C ALA A 82 -8.80 6.78 -6.78
N MET A 83 -9.49 7.83 -6.36
CA MET A 83 -8.89 9.00 -5.68
C MET A 83 -7.73 9.61 -6.48
N GLY A 84 -7.80 9.52 -7.81
CA GLY A 84 -6.77 10.04 -8.70
C GLY A 84 -5.57 9.14 -8.88
N LEU A 85 -5.55 7.96 -8.27
CA LEU A 85 -4.44 7.03 -8.36
C LEU A 85 -4.64 6.00 -9.48
N ALA A 86 -3.55 5.65 -10.16
CA ALA A 86 -3.51 4.54 -11.12
C ALA A 86 -3.40 3.23 -10.34
N LEU A 87 -4.51 2.79 -9.76
CA LEU A 87 -4.52 1.71 -8.78
C LEU A 87 -4.25 0.34 -9.41
N ALA A 88 -4.83 0.04 -10.58
CA ALA A 88 -4.61 -1.24 -11.24
C ALA A 88 -3.13 -1.47 -11.54
N GLU A 89 -2.44 -0.44 -12.00
CA GLU A 89 -1.02 -0.47 -12.28
C GLU A 89 -0.23 -0.77 -10.99
N PHE A 90 -0.57 -0.08 -9.91
CA PHE A 90 0.07 -0.31 -8.61
C PHE A 90 -0.13 -1.76 -8.14
N LEU A 91 -1.35 -2.29 -8.28
CA LEU A 91 -1.66 -3.63 -7.78
C LEU A 91 -0.90 -4.73 -8.53
N VAL A 92 -0.64 -4.54 -9.83
CA VAL A 92 0.20 -5.47 -10.60
C VAL A 92 1.62 -5.50 -10.04
N ASP A 93 2.18 -4.33 -9.77
CA ASP A 93 3.55 -4.22 -9.24
C ASP A 93 3.63 -4.72 -7.79
N TYR A 94 2.57 -4.46 -7.00
CA TYR A 94 2.47 -4.91 -5.62
C TYR A 94 2.46 -6.45 -5.55
N GLU A 95 1.67 -7.09 -6.41
CA GLU A 95 1.64 -8.54 -6.51
C GLU A 95 3.00 -9.10 -6.91
N ARG A 96 3.64 -8.49 -7.89
CA ARG A 96 4.97 -8.92 -8.33
C ARG A 96 5.98 -8.86 -7.18
N CYS A 97 5.93 -7.79 -6.38
CA CYS A 97 6.81 -7.61 -5.24
C CYS A 97 6.63 -8.72 -4.19
N PHE A 98 5.39 -9.17 -3.99
CA PHE A 98 5.06 -10.15 -2.95
C PHE A 98 5.03 -11.60 -3.44
N ARG A 99 5.13 -11.83 -4.75
CA ARG A 99 4.92 -13.17 -5.33
C ARG A 99 5.78 -14.24 -4.68
N GLU A 100 7.08 -14.00 -4.57
CA GLU A 100 8.00 -14.97 -3.99
C GLU A 100 7.66 -15.27 -2.54
N LEU A 101 7.32 -14.25 -1.77
CA LEU A 101 6.91 -14.40 -0.38
C LEU A 101 5.59 -15.19 -0.28
N LEU A 102 4.62 -14.88 -1.14
CA LEU A 102 3.31 -15.55 -1.12
C LEU A 102 3.43 -17.04 -1.49
N ASP A 103 4.34 -17.38 -2.39
CA ASP A 103 4.56 -18.75 -2.83
C ASP A 103 5.36 -19.55 -1.82
N ASN A 104 6.03 -18.91 -0.87
CA ASN A 104 6.83 -19.58 0.14
C ASN A 104 5.94 -20.07 1.28
N THR A 105 6.02 -21.36 1.59
CA THR A 105 5.21 -22.00 2.63
C THR A 105 5.95 -22.17 3.96
N GLU A 106 7.22 -21.78 4.03
CA GLU A 106 8.01 -21.88 5.26
C GLU A 106 7.56 -20.83 6.27
N ALA A 107 7.50 -21.21 7.55
CA ALA A 107 7.14 -20.28 8.62
C ALA A 107 8.18 -19.16 8.77
N TYR A 108 9.45 -19.52 8.57
CA TYR A 108 10.58 -18.57 8.68
C TYR A 108 11.46 -18.69 7.43
N PRO A 109 11.01 -18.11 6.29
CA PRO A 109 11.79 -18.22 5.05
C PRO A 109 13.16 -17.56 5.18
N THR A 110 14.19 -18.22 4.64
CA THR A 110 15.56 -17.73 4.69
C THR A 110 16.08 -17.26 3.34
N THR A 111 15.32 -17.51 2.27
CA THR A 111 15.72 -17.18 0.89
C THR A 111 14.92 -16.05 0.27
N VAL A 112 13.90 -15.55 0.98
CA VAL A 112 13.05 -14.47 0.50
C VAL A 112 13.48 -13.16 1.15
N ALA A 113 13.58 -12.10 0.36
CA ALA A 113 13.88 -10.77 0.87
C ALA A 113 13.14 -9.74 0.03
N LEU A 114 12.83 -8.60 0.62
CA LEU A 114 12.29 -7.48 -0.13
C LEU A 114 13.36 -6.97 -1.09
N GLN A 115 13.05 -7.01 -2.39
CA GLN A 115 13.97 -6.55 -3.43
C GLN A 115 13.64 -5.11 -3.78
N ASP A 116 14.62 -4.21 -3.64
CA ASP A 116 14.42 -2.78 -3.83
C ASP A 116 13.82 -2.45 -5.20
N GLU A 117 14.27 -3.14 -6.25
CA GLU A 117 13.79 -2.91 -7.61
C GLU A 117 12.34 -3.34 -7.83
N LEU A 118 11.79 -4.15 -6.93
CA LEU A 118 10.40 -4.61 -7.01
C LEU A 118 9.46 -3.84 -6.10
N VAL A 119 9.95 -2.94 -5.26
CA VAL A 119 9.10 -2.13 -4.39
C VAL A 119 8.19 -1.27 -5.25
N PRO A 120 6.84 -1.42 -5.12
CA PRO A 120 5.93 -0.71 -6.01
C PRO A 120 5.83 0.77 -5.68
N LYS A 121 5.57 1.57 -6.71
CA LYS A 121 5.28 2.99 -6.58
C LYS A 121 3.82 3.23 -6.93
N ILE A 122 3.23 4.23 -6.32
CA ILE A 122 1.86 4.63 -6.61
C ILE A 122 1.92 5.86 -7.49
N ARG A 123 1.40 5.76 -8.70
CA ARG A 123 1.36 6.87 -9.66
C ARG A 123 -0.02 7.47 -9.71
N TRP A 124 -0.06 8.76 -10.07
CA TRP A 124 -1.33 9.42 -10.30
C TRP A 124 -1.84 9.01 -11.69
N ALA A 125 -3.16 8.82 -11.79
CA ALA A 125 -3.77 8.48 -13.05
C ALA A 125 -3.63 9.64 -14.05
N SER A 126 -3.48 9.30 -15.34
CA SER A 126 -3.44 10.31 -16.39
C SER A 126 -4.79 11.00 -16.52
N THR A 127 -4.77 12.32 -16.70
CA THR A 127 -5.99 13.11 -16.89
C THR A 127 -6.31 13.39 -18.35
N GLU A 128 -5.54 12.84 -19.25
CA GLU A 128 -5.77 13.00 -20.70
C GLU A 128 -6.90 12.13 -21.22
#